data_bb8cc96cf09e87b0a301365e5d8343f5
#
_entry.id   bb8cc96cf09e87b0a301365e5d8343f5
#
_cell.length_a   1.000
_cell.length_b   1.000
_cell.length_c   1.000
_cell.angle_alpha   90.00
_cell.angle_beta   90.00
_cell.angle_gamma   90.00
#
_symmetry.space_group_name_H-M   'P 1'
#
loop_
_entity.id
_entity.type
_entity.pdbx_description
1 polymer ?
#
loop_
_entity_poly.entity_id
_entity_poly.type
_entity_poly.pdbx_seq_one_letter_code
_entity_poly.pdbx_strand_id
1 'polypeptide(L)'
;HHHRLTAEVLERLHERGYLVKRSTRQFYDVKAGTFLNGRQVKGRCPVRGCKSEKAYADECDLGHQFDPEELIAPVSQLTGTTPELRPVDNWYFDLPAFNAFLKKHVEALEADPEVRPIVPQTIKEFLAPPVVYIKNELYDQYLQIADKLAHHQYHEAEKGKQSFEIEFDTIDDRDAARDVLAAAGIRFRTGKALVPFRITGNIEWGVKAPVIDGLEGLTVWCWPESLWAPMSFTMAVNDKMGLPRGSWRDFWCSEDAQVYQFIGQDNLYFYGVAQPALIEALRPGDILAPGETDTPLRQTSLI
;
A
#
# COMPACT_ATOMS: atom_id res chain seq x y z
N HIS A 1 -11.63 19.54 10.58
CA HIS A 1 -10.21 19.56 10.17
C HIS A 1 -9.87 18.35 9.29
N HIS A 2 -10.15 17.13 9.75
CA HIS A 2 -9.68 15.92 9.09
C HIS A 2 -10.17 15.79 7.64
N HIS A 3 -11.46 15.98 7.35
CA HIS A 3 -12.00 15.91 5.99
C HIS A 3 -11.34 16.93 5.04
N ARG A 4 -11.10 18.17 5.53
CA ARG A 4 -10.44 19.20 4.73
C ARG A 4 -8.98 18.85 4.46
N LEU A 5 -8.24 18.43 5.49
CA LEU A 5 -6.85 18.00 5.34
C LEU A 5 -6.75 16.83 4.35
N THR A 6 -7.64 15.85 4.45
CA THR A 6 -7.67 14.70 3.54
C THR A 6 -7.90 15.13 2.10
N ALA A 7 -8.87 16.03 1.84
CA ALA A 7 -9.09 16.55 0.49
C ALA A 7 -7.82 17.25 -0.05
N GLU A 8 -7.21 18.13 0.73
CA GLU A 8 -5.97 18.83 0.32
C GLU A 8 -4.80 17.87 0.07
N VAL A 9 -4.63 16.83 0.88
CA VAL A 9 -3.60 15.81 0.65
C VAL A 9 -3.80 15.15 -0.71
N LEU A 10 -5.03 14.72 -1.02
CA LEU A 10 -5.31 14.05 -2.30
C LEU A 10 -5.13 15.00 -3.49
N GLU A 11 -5.66 16.21 -3.40
CA GLU A 11 -5.54 17.23 -4.45
C GLU A 11 -4.06 17.56 -4.71
N ARG A 12 -3.25 17.72 -3.66
CA ARG A 12 -1.82 17.99 -3.77
C ARG A 12 -1.04 16.81 -4.37
N LEU A 13 -1.34 15.58 -3.98
CA LEU A 13 -0.73 14.39 -4.59
C LEU A 13 -1.08 14.29 -6.09
N HIS A 14 -2.32 14.63 -6.45
CA HIS A 14 -2.75 14.63 -7.84
C HIS A 14 -2.05 15.72 -8.66
N GLU A 15 -2.03 16.98 -8.18
CA GLU A 15 -1.34 18.10 -8.83
C GLU A 15 0.15 17.81 -9.10
N ARG A 16 0.77 16.99 -8.25
CA ARG A 16 2.18 16.61 -8.37
C ARG A 16 2.42 15.32 -9.17
N GLY A 17 1.35 14.71 -9.67
CA GLY A 17 1.43 13.49 -10.48
C GLY A 17 1.72 12.21 -9.67
N TYR A 18 1.58 12.25 -8.35
CA TYR A 18 1.79 11.09 -7.49
C TYR A 18 0.51 10.31 -7.17
N LEU A 19 -0.64 10.79 -7.64
CA LEU A 19 -1.91 10.06 -7.51
C LEU A 19 -2.23 9.43 -8.86
N VAL A 20 -2.19 8.09 -8.92
CA VAL A 20 -2.40 7.32 -10.15
C VAL A 20 -3.73 6.57 -10.08
N LYS A 21 -4.48 6.58 -11.19
CA LYS A 21 -5.70 5.80 -11.31
C LYS A 21 -5.39 4.37 -11.69
N ARG A 22 -5.97 3.40 -10.95
CA ARG A 22 -5.92 1.98 -11.32
C ARG A 22 -7.29 1.35 -11.28
N SER A 23 -7.56 0.51 -12.26
CA SER A 23 -8.76 -0.33 -12.32
C SER A 23 -8.44 -1.68 -11.67
N THR A 24 -9.28 -2.08 -10.73
CA THR A 24 -9.21 -3.37 -10.06
C THR A 24 -10.59 -4.00 -10.03
N ARG A 25 -10.69 -5.26 -9.62
CA ARG A 25 -11.99 -5.91 -9.42
C ARG A 25 -12.29 -6.01 -7.93
N GLN A 26 -13.53 -5.71 -7.55
CA GLN A 26 -13.99 -5.78 -6.16
C GLN A 26 -15.30 -6.55 -6.09
N PHE A 27 -15.50 -7.28 -5.02
CA PHE A 27 -16.75 -7.99 -4.77
C PHE A 27 -17.90 -7.01 -4.56
N TYR A 28 -19.02 -7.28 -5.22
CA TYR A 28 -20.27 -6.53 -5.15
C TYR A 28 -21.40 -7.47 -4.73
N ASP A 29 -22.13 -7.11 -3.70
CA ASP A 29 -23.32 -7.82 -3.28
C ASP A 29 -24.53 -7.25 -4.01
N VAL A 30 -25.08 -7.99 -4.98
CA VAL A 30 -26.22 -7.54 -5.79
C VAL A 30 -27.46 -7.37 -4.94
N LYS A 31 -27.68 -8.21 -3.92
CA LYS A 31 -28.85 -8.14 -3.05
C LYS A 31 -28.78 -6.97 -2.07
N ALA A 32 -27.59 -6.65 -1.56
CA ALA A 32 -27.38 -5.48 -0.70
C ALA A 32 -27.19 -4.20 -1.51
N GLY A 33 -26.89 -4.28 -2.82
CA GLY A 33 -26.67 -3.14 -3.68
C GLY A 33 -25.37 -2.37 -3.38
N THR A 34 -24.34 -3.04 -2.80
CA THR A 34 -23.11 -2.37 -2.36
C THR A 34 -21.86 -3.18 -2.63
N PHE A 35 -20.73 -2.49 -2.76
CA PHE A 35 -19.41 -3.12 -2.76
C PHE A 35 -19.07 -3.62 -1.37
N LEU A 36 -18.38 -4.75 -1.32
CA LEU A 36 -17.97 -5.41 -0.09
C LEU A 36 -16.52 -5.08 0.23
N ASN A 37 -16.23 -4.80 1.49
CA ASN A 37 -14.85 -4.78 1.97
C ASN A 37 -14.33 -6.21 2.20
N GLY A 38 -13.00 -6.36 2.38
CA GLY A 38 -12.37 -7.66 2.49
C GLY A 38 -12.98 -8.57 3.56
N ARG A 39 -13.37 -8.02 4.71
CA ARG A 39 -13.96 -8.78 5.82
C ARG A 39 -15.44 -9.13 5.64
N GLN A 40 -16.11 -8.49 4.69
CA GLN A 40 -17.51 -8.79 4.34
C GLN A 40 -17.65 -9.92 3.32
N VAL A 41 -16.54 -10.48 2.83
CA VAL A 41 -16.54 -11.65 1.96
C VAL A 41 -15.80 -12.79 2.63
N LYS A 42 -16.38 -13.97 2.64
CA LYS A 42 -15.74 -15.20 3.12
C LYS A 42 -15.78 -16.28 2.05
N GLY A 43 -14.75 -17.10 2.05
CA GLY A 43 -14.62 -18.24 1.17
C GLY A 43 -13.57 -19.21 1.67
N ARG A 44 -13.06 -20.04 0.78
CA ARG A 44 -11.96 -20.96 1.05
C ARG A 44 -10.67 -20.43 0.45
N CYS A 45 -9.57 -20.66 1.16
CA CYS A 45 -8.23 -20.29 0.69
C CYS A 45 -7.88 -21.03 -0.62
N PRO A 46 -7.37 -20.32 -1.65
CA PRO A 46 -6.98 -20.94 -2.92
C PRO A 46 -5.67 -21.73 -2.82
N VAL A 47 -4.87 -21.51 -1.77
CA VAL A 47 -3.57 -22.17 -1.59
C VAL A 47 -3.78 -23.67 -1.40
N ARG A 48 -3.20 -24.46 -2.31
CA ARG A 48 -3.35 -25.92 -2.31
C ARG A 48 -2.82 -26.52 -1.00
N GLY A 49 -3.66 -27.33 -0.36
CA GLY A 49 -3.34 -27.99 0.91
C GLY A 49 -3.58 -27.12 2.14
N CYS A 50 -4.01 -25.88 1.97
CA CYS A 50 -4.50 -25.06 3.06
C CYS A 50 -5.78 -25.68 3.63
N LYS A 51 -5.82 -25.82 4.97
CA LYS A 51 -6.98 -26.35 5.70
C LYS A 51 -7.88 -25.25 6.25
N SER A 52 -7.62 -23.98 5.90
CA SER A 52 -8.42 -22.86 6.36
C SER A 52 -9.81 -22.89 5.72
N GLU A 53 -10.83 -22.88 6.56
CA GLU A 53 -12.23 -22.68 6.15
C GLU A 53 -12.65 -21.20 6.28
N LYS A 54 -11.73 -20.32 6.72
CA LYS A 54 -11.96 -18.91 6.95
C LYS A 54 -10.97 -18.06 6.16
N ALA A 55 -11.20 -17.98 4.86
CA ALA A 55 -10.51 -17.01 4.01
C ALA A 55 -11.42 -15.80 3.77
N TYR A 56 -10.83 -14.64 3.81
CA TYR A 56 -11.45 -13.37 3.43
C TYR A 56 -11.09 -13.04 1.97
N ALA A 57 -11.43 -11.84 1.49
CA ALA A 57 -11.19 -11.49 0.09
C ALA A 57 -9.71 -11.54 -0.32
N ASP A 58 -8.78 -11.33 0.59
CA ASP A 58 -7.35 -11.14 0.33
C ASP A 58 -6.41 -11.98 1.20
N GLU A 59 -6.94 -12.62 2.25
CA GLU A 59 -6.13 -13.43 3.17
C GLU A 59 -6.94 -14.53 3.87
N CYS A 60 -6.29 -15.58 4.33
CA CYS A 60 -6.89 -16.58 5.22
C CYS A 60 -6.36 -16.47 6.64
N ASP A 61 -7.04 -17.11 7.59
CA ASP A 61 -6.67 -17.15 9.01
C ASP A 61 -5.31 -17.84 9.30
N LEU A 62 -4.74 -18.52 8.32
CA LEU A 62 -3.39 -19.10 8.39
C LEU A 62 -2.32 -18.20 7.72
N GLY A 63 -2.66 -16.95 7.37
CA GLY A 63 -1.74 -15.96 6.85
C GLY A 63 -1.36 -16.08 5.37
N HIS A 64 -2.06 -16.92 4.59
CA HIS A 64 -1.86 -16.91 3.14
C HIS A 64 -2.55 -15.68 2.54
N GLN A 65 -1.80 -14.92 1.74
CA GLN A 65 -2.31 -13.81 0.96
C GLN A 65 -2.57 -14.26 -0.49
N PHE A 66 -3.60 -13.73 -1.12
CA PHE A 66 -4.02 -14.04 -2.49
C PHE A 66 -4.86 -12.90 -3.05
N ASP A 67 -5.02 -12.84 -4.36
CA ASP A 67 -5.89 -11.86 -4.99
C ASP A 67 -7.37 -12.22 -4.74
N PRO A 68 -8.27 -11.22 -4.59
CA PRO A 68 -9.69 -11.47 -4.33
C PRO A 68 -10.34 -12.43 -5.34
N GLU A 69 -9.90 -12.41 -6.60
CA GLU A 69 -10.41 -13.26 -7.67
C GLU A 69 -10.09 -14.76 -7.47
N GLU A 70 -9.06 -15.06 -6.68
CA GLU A 70 -8.63 -16.43 -6.39
C GLU A 70 -9.44 -17.07 -5.27
N LEU A 71 -10.20 -16.29 -4.49
CA LEU A 71 -10.99 -16.79 -3.37
C LEU A 71 -12.03 -17.83 -3.84
N ILE A 72 -11.98 -19.04 -3.28
CA ILE A 72 -12.85 -20.14 -3.68
C ILE A 72 -14.21 -20.04 -2.98
N ALA A 73 -15.28 -20.10 -3.77
CA ALA A 73 -16.66 -20.04 -3.30
C ALA A 73 -16.94 -18.84 -2.38
N PRO A 74 -16.77 -17.60 -2.87
CA PRO A 74 -17.00 -16.40 -2.08
C PRO A 74 -18.48 -16.27 -1.69
N VAL A 75 -18.70 -15.85 -0.44
CA VAL A 75 -20.04 -15.60 0.12
C VAL A 75 -20.05 -14.24 0.82
N SER A 76 -21.02 -13.41 0.48
CA SER A 76 -21.27 -12.13 1.19
C SER A 76 -21.70 -12.39 2.63
N GLN A 77 -21.06 -11.75 3.56
CA GLN A 77 -21.43 -11.80 4.98
C GLN A 77 -22.63 -10.90 5.30
N LEU A 78 -23.05 -10.03 4.36
CA LEU A 78 -24.21 -9.17 4.53
C LEU A 78 -25.51 -9.90 4.23
N THR A 79 -25.54 -10.66 3.13
CA THR A 79 -26.77 -11.27 2.62
C THR A 79 -26.75 -12.78 2.49
N GLY A 80 -25.57 -13.41 2.64
CA GLY A 80 -25.37 -14.84 2.44
C GLY A 80 -25.37 -15.27 0.96
N THR A 81 -25.42 -14.33 0.00
CA THR A 81 -25.39 -14.62 -1.42
C THR A 81 -23.96 -14.66 -1.97
N THR A 82 -23.78 -15.30 -3.14
CA THR A 82 -22.51 -15.23 -3.88
C THR A 82 -22.37 -13.83 -4.48
N PRO A 83 -21.31 -13.07 -4.15
CA PRO A 83 -21.09 -11.76 -4.71
C PRO A 83 -20.51 -11.85 -6.12
N GLU A 84 -20.69 -10.78 -6.90
CA GLU A 84 -20.09 -10.61 -8.22
C GLU A 84 -18.79 -9.83 -8.12
N LEU A 85 -17.81 -10.14 -8.99
CA LEU A 85 -16.64 -9.30 -9.18
C LEU A 85 -16.94 -8.22 -10.23
N ARG A 86 -16.84 -6.95 -9.83
CA ARG A 86 -17.07 -5.79 -10.72
C ARG A 86 -15.83 -4.94 -10.83
N PRO A 87 -15.54 -4.36 -12.01
CA PRO A 87 -14.45 -3.42 -12.15
C PRO A 87 -14.74 -2.15 -11.35
N VAL A 88 -13.71 -1.61 -10.71
CA VAL A 88 -13.75 -0.36 -9.96
C VAL A 88 -12.47 0.42 -10.19
N ASP A 89 -12.61 1.73 -10.38
CA ASP A 89 -11.48 2.64 -10.47
C ASP A 89 -11.23 3.27 -9.10
N ASN A 90 -9.97 3.30 -8.71
CA ASN A 90 -9.54 3.91 -7.46
C ASN A 90 -8.25 4.69 -7.64
N TRP A 91 -8.00 5.59 -6.71
CA TRP A 91 -6.76 6.32 -6.60
C TRP A 91 -5.73 5.57 -5.77
N TYR A 92 -4.51 5.56 -6.27
CA TYR A 92 -3.35 4.98 -5.62
C TYR A 92 -2.23 6.01 -5.54
N PHE A 93 -1.52 6.07 -4.43
CA PHE A 93 -0.29 6.82 -4.32
C PHE A 93 0.83 6.03 -5.00
N ASP A 94 1.57 6.67 -5.91
CA ASP A 94 2.69 6.07 -6.64
C ASP A 94 3.91 5.91 -5.74
N LEU A 95 3.80 5.01 -4.78
CA LEU A 95 4.85 4.71 -3.82
C LEU A 95 6.17 4.25 -4.48
N PRO A 96 6.17 3.47 -5.59
CA PRO A 96 7.39 3.11 -6.31
C PRO A 96 8.24 4.31 -6.77
N ALA A 97 7.65 5.44 -7.10
CA ALA A 97 8.37 6.66 -7.48
C ALA A 97 9.33 7.16 -6.38
N PHE A 98 9.11 6.75 -5.13
CA PHE A 98 9.90 7.16 -3.97
C PHE A 98 10.99 6.16 -3.57
N ASN A 99 11.29 5.14 -4.38
CA ASN A 99 12.29 4.11 -4.05
C ASN A 99 13.66 4.71 -3.70
N ALA A 100 14.16 5.66 -4.50
CA ALA A 100 15.46 6.30 -4.27
C ALA A 100 15.48 7.12 -2.97
N PHE A 101 14.39 7.84 -2.68
CA PHE A 101 14.24 8.56 -1.41
C PHE A 101 14.23 7.60 -0.22
N LEU A 102 13.41 6.53 -0.30
CA LEU A 102 13.27 5.56 0.78
C LEU A 102 14.59 4.81 1.06
N LYS A 103 15.40 4.50 0.04
CA LYS A 103 16.74 3.93 0.24
C LYS A 103 17.63 4.84 1.09
N LYS A 104 17.68 6.15 0.75
CA LYS A 104 18.43 7.14 1.54
C LYS A 104 17.87 7.30 2.95
N HIS A 105 16.54 7.28 3.09
CA HIS A 105 15.88 7.35 4.38
C HIS A 105 16.29 6.17 5.28
N VAL A 106 16.32 4.96 4.73
CA VAL A 106 16.74 3.76 5.47
C VAL A 106 18.22 3.83 5.86
N GLU A 107 19.10 4.32 4.98
CA GLU A 107 20.52 4.54 5.31
C GLU A 107 20.66 5.51 6.50
N ALA A 108 19.85 6.56 6.55
CA ALA A 108 19.85 7.49 7.69
C ALA A 108 19.35 6.83 8.99
N LEU A 109 18.31 5.99 8.90
CA LEU A 109 17.82 5.22 10.06
C LEU A 109 18.84 4.20 10.58
N GLU A 110 19.64 3.58 9.70
CA GLU A 110 20.72 2.66 10.09
C GLU A 110 21.88 3.37 10.77
N ALA A 111 22.14 4.61 10.40
CA ALA A 111 23.18 5.42 11.01
C ALA A 111 22.79 5.99 12.38
N ASP A 112 21.53 6.01 12.72
CA ASP A 112 21.00 6.54 13.97
C ASP A 112 21.02 5.46 15.07
N PRO A 113 21.84 5.64 16.13
CA PRO A 113 21.95 4.65 17.21
C PRO A 113 20.70 4.54 18.09
N GLU A 114 19.76 5.50 18.01
CA GLU A 114 18.51 5.47 18.74
C GLU A 114 17.43 4.63 18.04
N VAL A 115 17.62 4.35 16.75
CA VAL A 115 16.67 3.54 15.95
C VAL A 115 16.96 2.06 16.16
N ARG A 116 15.92 1.31 16.51
CA ARG A 116 16.05 -0.16 16.64
C ARG A 116 16.39 -0.81 15.30
N PRO A 117 17.36 -1.71 15.23
CA PRO A 117 17.79 -2.35 13.96
C PRO A 117 16.68 -3.04 13.18
N ILE A 118 15.63 -3.52 13.86
CA ILE A 118 14.47 -4.16 13.22
C ILE A 118 13.73 -3.22 12.27
N VAL A 119 13.73 -1.90 12.55
CA VAL A 119 13.01 -0.91 11.74
C VAL A 119 13.61 -0.82 10.33
N PRO A 120 14.88 -0.42 10.13
CA PRO A 120 15.46 -0.35 8.80
C PRO A 120 15.55 -1.72 8.12
N GLN A 121 15.78 -2.81 8.84
CA GLN A 121 15.78 -4.16 8.27
C GLN A 121 14.44 -4.52 7.65
N THR A 122 13.34 -4.26 8.36
CA THR A 122 11.98 -4.54 7.83
C THR A 122 11.64 -3.66 6.65
N ILE A 123 12.00 -2.37 6.68
CA ILE A 123 11.76 -1.45 5.56
C ILE A 123 12.51 -1.91 4.30
N LYS A 124 13.76 -2.35 4.43
CA LYS A 124 14.56 -2.86 3.30
C LYS A 124 13.89 -4.00 2.54
N GLU A 125 13.13 -4.85 3.21
CA GLU A 125 12.42 -5.95 2.54
C GLU A 125 11.43 -5.44 1.48
N PHE A 126 10.84 -4.27 1.69
CA PHE A 126 9.92 -3.65 0.73
C PHE A 126 10.64 -2.89 -0.40
N LEU A 127 11.92 -2.54 -0.20
CA LEU A 127 12.74 -1.84 -1.20
C LEU A 127 13.49 -2.79 -2.14
N ALA A 128 13.29 -4.09 -1.96
CA ALA A 128 13.82 -5.10 -2.87
C ALA A 128 13.23 -4.95 -4.27
N PRO A 129 13.97 -5.32 -5.32
CA PRO A 129 13.45 -5.34 -6.67
C PRO A 129 12.26 -6.30 -6.81
N PRO A 130 11.41 -6.11 -7.82
CA PRO A 130 10.28 -7.01 -8.07
C PRO A 130 10.77 -8.40 -8.49
N VAL A 131 10.64 -9.39 -7.62
CA VAL A 131 11.13 -10.76 -7.89
C VAL A 131 10.00 -11.78 -7.85
N VAL A 132 10.20 -12.86 -8.60
CA VAL A 132 9.42 -14.09 -8.54
C VAL A 132 10.34 -15.26 -8.20
N TYR A 133 9.96 -16.05 -7.23
CA TYR A 133 10.67 -17.27 -6.81
C TYR A 133 10.02 -18.49 -7.41
N ILE A 134 10.79 -19.29 -8.13
CA ILE A 134 10.33 -20.53 -8.77
C ILE A 134 11.19 -21.67 -8.24
N LYS A 135 10.58 -22.83 -7.93
CA LYS A 135 11.34 -23.99 -7.46
C LYS A 135 12.25 -24.54 -8.57
N ASN A 136 13.46 -24.96 -8.17
CA ASN A 136 14.48 -25.49 -9.09
C ASN A 136 13.96 -26.65 -9.93
N GLU A 137 13.06 -27.49 -9.41
CA GLU A 137 12.41 -28.60 -10.13
C GLU A 137 11.56 -28.15 -11.34
N LEU A 138 11.21 -26.87 -11.44
CA LEU A 138 10.41 -26.28 -12.52
C LEU A 138 11.25 -25.49 -13.54
N TYR A 139 12.58 -25.56 -13.44
CA TYR A 139 13.49 -24.80 -14.28
C TYR A 139 13.29 -25.07 -15.78
N ASP A 140 13.18 -26.36 -16.18
CA ASP A 140 12.96 -26.71 -17.58
C ASP A 140 11.60 -26.20 -18.12
N GLN A 141 10.59 -26.15 -17.28
CA GLN A 141 9.29 -25.57 -17.66
C GLN A 141 9.37 -24.04 -17.81
N TYR A 142 10.11 -23.38 -16.91
CA TYR A 142 10.38 -21.95 -17.02
C TYR A 142 11.10 -21.62 -18.34
N LEU A 143 12.13 -22.37 -18.72
CA LEU A 143 12.86 -22.13 -19.99
C LEU A 143 11.97 -22.18 -21.23
N GLN A 144 10.88 -22.95 -21.21
CA GLN A 144 9.94 -23.04 -22.33
C GLN A 144 9.06 -21.78 -22.49
N ILE A 145 9.02 -20.91 -21.49
CA ILE A 145 8.18 -19.73 -21.54
C ILE A 145 8.94 -18.45 -21.22
N ALA A 146 10.24 -18.51 -20.95
CA ALA A 146 11.06 -17.37 -20.55
C ALA A 146 11.04 -16.24 -21.60
N ASP A 147 10.95 -16.57 -22.89
CA ASP A 147 10.85 -15.65 -24.01
C ASP A 147 9.50 -14.91 -24.09
N LYS A 148 8.48 -15.38 -23.37
CA LYS A 148 7.17 -14.74 -23.28
C LYS A 148 7.06 -13.76 -22.11
N LEU A 149 8.04 -13.75 -21.22
CA LEU A 149 8.12 -12.82 -20.12
C LEU A 149 8.75 -11.51 -20.55
N ALA A 150 8.41 -10.42 -19.88
CA ALA A 150 9.12 -9.16 -20.04
C ALA A 150 10.62 -9.33 -19.70
N HIS A 151 11.45 -8.34 -20.04
CA HIS A 151 12.87 -8.37 -19.68
C HIS A 151 13.03 -8.66 -18.18
N HIS A 152 13.87 -9.63 -17.86
CA HIS A 152 14.14 -10.04 -16.48
C HIS A 152 15.55 -10.62 -16.36
N GLN A 153 16.08 -10.60 -15.14
CA GLN A 153 17.35 -11.21 -14.80
C GLN A 153 17.12 -12.54 -14.06
N TYR A 154 17.79 -13.59 -14.51
CA TYR A 154 17.77 -14.88 -13.82
C TYR A 154 18.88 -14.91 -12.78
N HIS A 155 18.54 -15.31 -11.57
CA HIS A 155 19.46 -15.55 -10.47
C HIS A 155 19.35 -17.01 -10.01
N GLU A 156 20.46 -17.72 -10.07
CA GLU A 156 20.53 -19.10 -9.59
C GLU A 156 20.18 -19.18 -8.09
N ALA A 157 19.60 -20.29 -7.68
CA ALA A 157 19.27 -20.51 -6.28
C ALA A 157 20.53 -20.45 -5.40
N GLU A 158 20.49 -19.64 -4.37
CA GLU A 158 21.56 -19.61 -3.37
C GLU A 158 21.76 -21.00 -2.72
N LYS A 159 22.99 -21.26 -2.28
CA LYS A 159 23.34 -22.53 -1.64
C LYS A 159 22.38 -22.87 -0.49
N GLY A 160 21.67 -23.99 -0.62
CA GLY A 160 20.68 -24.45 0.36
C GLY A 160 19.26 -23.97 0.13
N LYS A 161 19.02 -23.05 -0.81
CA LYS A 161 17.66 -22.67 -1.24
C LYS A 161 17.16 -23.60 -2.35
N GLN A 162 15.85 -23.83 -2.37
CA GLN A 162 15.19 -24.71 -3.34
C GLN A 162 14.53 -23.95 -4.50
N SER A 163 14.73 -22.64 -4.57
CA SER A 163 14.10 -21.80 -5.59
C SER A 163 15.13 -20.85 -6.18
N PHE A 164 15.12 -20.73 -7.49
CA PHE A 164 15.77 -19.65 -8.21
C PHE A 164 14.88 -18.41 -8.25
N GLU A 165 15.45 -17.29 -8.63
CA GLU A 165 14.76 -16.00 -8.67
C GLU A 165 14.78 -15.45 -10.09
N ILE A 166 13.70 -14.80 -10.49
CA ILE A 166 13.64 -13.94 -11.67
C ILE A 166 13.28 -12.54 -11.21
N GLU A 167 14.14 -11.59 -11.53
CA GLU A 167 14.04 -10.19 -11.14
C GLU A 167 13.58 -9.36 -12.33
N PHE A 168 12.56 -8.53 -12.14
CA PHE A 168 11.99 -7.67 -13.17
C PHE A 168 12.36 -6.22 -12.91
N ASP A 169 12.39 -5.42 -13.98
CA ASP A 169 12.68 -3.99 -13.90
C ASP A 169 11.54 -3.22 -13.23
N THR A 170 10.29 -3.64 -13.44
CA THR A 170 9.09 -2.99 -12.90
C THR A 170 8.15 -3.97 -12.21
N ILE A 171 7.31 -3.43 -11.32
CA ILE A 171 6.26 -4.20 -10.65
C ILE A 171 5.20 -4.70 -11.64
N ASP A 172 4.90 -3.91 -12.67
CA ASP A 172 3.91 -4.26 -13.68
C ASP A 172 4.40 -5.42 -14.55
N ASP A 173 5.70 -5.48 -14.88
CA ASP A 173 6.31 -6.62 -15.59
C ASP A 173 6.27 -7.90 -14.74
N ARG A 174 6.56 -7.79 -13.44
CA ARG A 174 6.44 -8.91 -12.51
C ARG A 174 5.00 -9.42 -12.44
N ASP A 175 4.03 -8.52 -12.35
CA ASP A 175 2.62 -8.90 -12.23
C ASP A 175 2.10 -9.52 -13.54
N ALA A 176 2.50 -9.00 -14.70
CA ALA A 176 2.22 -9.63 -16.00
C ALA A 176 2.86 -11.04 -16.11
N ALA A 177 4.07 -11.21 -15.57
CA ALA A 177 4.73 -12.52 -15.57
C ALA A 177 3.97 -13.56 -14.71
N ARG A 178 3.29 -13.15 -13.64
CA ARG A 178 2.45 -14.05 -12.82
C ARG A 178 1.38 -14.74 -13.65
N ASP A 179 0.72 -14.00 -14.54
CA ASP A 179 -0.33 -14.53 -15.40
C ASP A 179 0.23 -15.57 -16.40
N VAL A 180 1.38 -15.28 -16.99
CA VAL A 180 2.08 -16.17 -17.93
C VAL A 180 2.53 -17.46 -17.22
N LEU A 181 3.13 -17.33 -16.03
CA LEU A 181 3.57 -18.46 -15.23
C LEU A 181 2.38 -19.34 -14.78
N ALA A 182 1.31 -18.71 -14.32
CA ALA A 182 0.10 -19.41 -13.90
C ALA A 182 -0.54 -20.16 -15.08
N ALA A 183 -0.64 -19.55 -16.26
CA ALA A 183 -1.16 -20.20 -17.48
C ALA A 183 -0.29 -21.39 -17.91
N ALA A 184 1.01 -21.35 -17.66
CA ALA A 184 1.94 -22.45 -17.91
C ALA A 184 1.92 -23.54 -16.81
N GLY A 185 1.15 -23.36 -15.74
CA GLY A 185 1.08 -24.29 -14.61
C GLY A 185 2.32 -24.25 -13.70
N ILE A 186 3.18 -23.23 -13.83
CA ILE A 186 4.38 -23.05 -13.03
C ILE A 186 4.01 -22.40 -11.70
N ARG A 187 4.35 -23.08 -10.59
CA ARG A 187 4.14 -22.53 -9.25
C ARG A 187 5.25 -21.57 -8.88
N PHE A 188 4.86 -20.44 -8.30
CA PHE A 188 5.78 -19.39 -7.90
C PHE A 188 5.35 -18.74 -6.58
N ARG A 189 6.25 -17.93 -6.02
CA ARG A 189 5.99 -16.93 -4.97
C ARG A 189 6.52 -15.60 -5.44
N THR A 190 5.87 -14.52 -5.07
CA THR A 190 6.38 -13.16 -5.28
C THR A 190 7.15 -12.68 -4.06
N GLY A 191 8.23 -11.93 -4.28
CA GLY A 191 8.91 -11.18 -3.24
C GLY A 191 8.13 -9.93 -2.83
N LYS A 192 8.44 -9.39 -1.66
CA LYS A 192 7.99 -8.04 -1.28
C LYS A 192 8.65 -7.03 -2.22
N ALA A 193 7.90 -6.02 -2.61
CA ALA A 193 8.38 -4.89 -3.41
C ALA A 193 7.50 -3.67 -3.13
N LEU A 194 7.96 -2.48 -3.53
CA LEU A 194 7.11 -1.31 -3.52
C LEU A 194 6.01 -1.46 -4.57
N VAL A 195 4.78 -1.34 -4.12
CA VAL A 195 3.60 -1.35 -4.98
C VAL A 195 2.85 -0.02 -4.81
N PRO A 196 2.09 0.44 -5.81
CA PRO A 196 1.21 1.60 -5.62
C PRO A 196 0.29 1.39 -4.41
N PHE A 197 0.27 2.38 -3.53
CA PHE A 197 -0.45 2.30 -2.26
C PHE A 197 -1.88 2.79 -2.44
N ARG A 198 -2.85 1.92 -2.26
CA ARG A 198 -4.26 2.23 -2.46
C ARG A 198 -4.74 3.29 -1.48
N ILE A 199 -5.31 4.38 -1.99
CA ILE A 199 -5.82 5.51 -1.21
C ILE A 199 -7.34 5.45 -1.05
N THR A 200 -8.07 5.13 -2.12
CA THR A 200 -9.54 5.17 -2.10
C THR A 200 -10.18 3.80 -2.25
N GLY A 201 -11.45 3.73 -1.91
CA GLY A 201 -12.29 2.56 -2.08
C GLY A 201 -13.75 2.94 -2.30
N ASN A 202 -14.56 1.94 -2.64
CA ASN A 202 -15.98 2.08 -2.94
C ASN A 202 -16.81 1.59 -1.73
N ILE A 203 -16.63 2.26 -0.58
CA ILE A 203 -17.38 1.98 0.64
C ILE A 203 -18.23 3.19 1.04
N GLU A 204 -19.35 2.93 1.71
CA GLU A 204 -20.30 4.00 2.03
C GLU A 204 -19.85 4.88 3.19
N TRP A 205 -19.10 4.29 4.14
CA TRP A 205 -18.68 4.98 5.35
C TRP A 205 -17.21 5.38 5.29
N GLY A 206 -16.89 6.61 5.75
CA GLY A 206 -15.54 7.14 5.83
C GLY A 206 -15.44 8.57 5.32
N VAL A 207 -14.22 9.08 5.24
CA VAL A 207 -13.94 10.41 4.67
C VAL A 207 -14.14 10.36 3.16
N LYS A 208 -15.00 11.20 2.63
CA LYS A 208 -15.22 11.28 1.19
C LYS A 208 -13.99 11.86 0.50
N ALA A 209 -13.54 11.19 -0.55
CA ALA A 209 -12.50 11.71 -1.43
C ALA A 209 -13.06 12.87 -2.27
N PRO A 210 -12.24 13.90 -2.59
CA PRO A 210 -12.63 14.92 -3.54
C PRO A 210 -12.83 14.31 -4.93
N VAL A 211 -13.65 14.97 -5.75
CA VAL A 211 -13.82 14.58 -7.15
C VAL A 211 -12.58 15.01 -7.92
N ILE A 212 -11.82 14.03 -8.42
CA ILE A 212 -10.60 14.24 -9.20
C ILE A 212 -10.77 13.49 -10.53
N ASP A 213 -10.53 14.16 -11.66
CA ASP A 213 -10.64 13.62 -13.02
C ASP A 213 -11.95 12.86 -13.28
N GLY A 214 -13.06 13.36 -12.73
CA GLY A 214 -14.38 12.78 -12.90
C GLY A 214 -14.65 11.51 -12.08
N LEU A 215 -13.70 11.03 -11.27
CA LEU A 215 -13.93 9.97 -10.30
C LEU A 215 -14.64 10.54 -9.07
N GLU A 216 -15.87 10.12 -8.87
CA GLU A 216 -16.74 10.57 -7.78
C GLU A 216 -17.23 9.40 -6.91
N GLY A 217 -17.80 9.71 -5.76
CA GLY A 217 -18.38 8.72 -4.86
C GLY A 217 -17.37 7.86 -4.10
N LEU A 218 -16.06 8.13 -4.25
CA LEU A 218 -15.03 7.39 -3.56
C LEU A 218 -14.89 7.81 -2.10
N THR A 219 -14.46 6.88 -1.28
CA THR A 219 -14.16 7.07 0.15
C THR A 219 -12.69 6.75 0.40
N VAL A 220 -12.02 7.56 1.20
CA VAL A 220 -10.63 7.30 1.59
C VAL A 220 -10.58 6.13 2.55
N TRP A 221 -9.63 5.22 2.35
CA TRP A 221 -9.41 4.09 3.25
C TRP A 221 -8.79 4.54 4.56
N CYS A 222 -9.12 3.87 5.65
CA CYS A 222 -8.63 4.21 6.99
C CYS A 222 -7.09 4.13 7.10
N TRP A 223 -6.43 3.21 6.42
CA TRP A 223 -4.98 3.07 6.48
C TRP A 223 -4.24 4.27 5.88
N PRO A 224 -4.52 4.71 4.62
CA PRO A 224 -3.90 5.95 4.13
C PRO A 224 -4.23 7.16 5.00
N GLU A 225 -5.50 7.38 5.35
CA GLU A 225 -5.88 8.56 6.11
C GLU A 225 -5.22 8.60 7.51
N SER A 226 -4.93 7.45 8.10
CA SER A 226 -4.24 7.38 9.39
C SER A 226 -2.84 7.99 9.36
N LEU A 227 -2.19 8.06 8.19
CA LEU A 227 -0.84 8.59 8.04
C LEU A 227 -0.77 10.10 8.25
N TRP A 228 -1.87 10.83 8.00
CA TRP A 228 -1.98 12.28 8.22
C TRP A 228 -3.01 12.67 9.27
N ALA A 229 -3.82 11.75 9.78
CA ALA A 229 -4.82 12.01 10.81
C ALA A 229 -4.26 12.72 12.05
N PRO A 230 -3.06 12.36 12.58
CA PRO A 230 -2.48 13.03 13.75
C PRO A 230 -2.29 14.54 13.58
N MET A 231 -1.98 15.02 12.35
CA MET A 231 -1.93 16.46 12.05
C MET A 231 -3.29 17.12 12.28
N SER A 232 -4.37 16.48 11.83
CA SER A 232 -5.73 16.99 12.02
C SER A 232 -6.17 16.98 13.49
N PHE A 233 -5.66 16.04 14.28
CA PHE A 233 -5.90 16.03 15.73
C PHE A 233 -5.20 17.20 16.42
N THR A 234 -3.96 17.49 16.02
CA THR A 234 -3.24 18.69 16.50
C THR A 234 -4.03 19.96 16.16
N MET A 235 -4.55 20.08 14.92
CA MET A 235 -5.39 21.21 14.52
C MET A 235 -6.64 21.35 15.40
N ALA A 236 -7.32 20.22 15.66
CA ALA A 236 -8.53 20.23 16.48
C ALA A 236 -8.27 20.58 17.93
N VAL A 237 -7.14 20.13 18.49
CA VAL A 237 -6.72 20.49 19.87
C VAL A 237 -6.36 21.98 19.93
N ASN A 238 -5.62 22.49 18.97
CA ASN A 238 -5.24 23.92 18.93
C ASN A 238 -6.46 24.83 18.84
N ASP A 239 -7.46 24.48 18.04
CA ASP A 239 -8.73 25.22 17.99
C ASP A 239 -9.46 25.21 19.34
N LYS A 240 -9.51 24.04 20.01
CA LYS A 240 -10.09 23.93 21.36
C LYS A 240 -9.39 24.81 22.38
N MET A 241 -8.07 24.99 22.25
CA MET A 241 -7.25 25.83 23.12
C MET A 241 -7.30 27.30 22.74
N GLY A 242 -7.98 27.69 21.66
CA GLY A 242 -8.05 29.05 21.16
C GLY A 242 -6.73 29.56 20.57
N LEU A 243 -5.86 28.66 20.12
CA LEU A 243 -4.59 29.01 19.50
C LEU A 243 -4.80 29.53 18.07
N PRO A 244 -3.88 30.38 17.55
CA PRO A 244 -3.97 30.87 16.18
C PRO A 244 -4.09 29.75 15.16
N ARG A 245 -4.89 29.98 14.12
CA ARG A 245 -4.99 29.06 13.00
C ARG A 245 -3.62 28.90 12.35
N GLY A 246 -3.13 27.68 12.22
CA GLY A 246 -1.80 27.40 11.67
C GLY A 246 -0.75 27.04 12.72
N SER A 247 -0.98 27.30 14.02
CA SER A 247 -0.05 26.90 15.10
C SER A 247 0.22 25.38 15.20
N TRP A 248 -0.59 24.54 14.52
CA TRP A 248 -0.31 23.12 14.37
C TRP A 248 1.06 22.87 13.69
N ARG A 249 1.54 23.82 12.87
CA ARG A 249 2.82 23.75 12.18
C ARG A 249 4.02 23.76 13.13
N ASP A 250 3.87 24.42 14.28
CA ASP A 250 4.92 24.43 15.29
C ASP A 250 5.29 23.00 15.75
N PHE A 251 4.33 22.08 15.66
CA PHE A 251 4.50 20.68 16.05
C PHE A 251 4.91 19.76 14.90
N TRP A 252 4.67 20.15 13.64
CA TRP A 252 4.85 19.27 12.46
C TRP A 252 5.84 19.81 11.44
N CYS A 253 6.17 21.10 11.48
CA CYS A 253 6.98 21.75 10.46
C CYS A 253 8.20 22.48 11.02
N SER A 254 8.21 22.95 12.27
CA SER A 254 9.35 23.70 12.81
C SER A 254 10.64 22.86 12.82
N GLU A 255 11.80 23.53 12.76
CA GLU A 255 13.10 22.84 12.67
C GLU A 255 13.40 21.97 13.88
N ASP A 256 12.88 22.33 15.04
CA ASP A 256 13.01 21.63 16.32
C ASP A 256 11.85 20.68 16.61
N ALA A 257 10.83 20.60 15.72
CA ALA A 257 9.72 19.69 15.91
C ALA A 257 10.19 18.23 15.80
N GLN A 258 9.82 17.44 16.81
CA GLN A 258 10.06 16.00 16.84
C GLN A 258 8.73 15.28 17.06
N VAL A 259 8.37 14.40 16.14
CA VAL A 259 7.15 13.60 16.22
C VAL A 259 7.52 12.14 16.37
N TYR A 260 7.16 11.54 17.50
CA TYR A 260 7.41 10.14 17.79
C TYR A 260 6.12 9.32 17.61
N GLN A 261 6.23 8.20 16.93
CA GLN A 261 5.12 7.26 16.72
C GLN A 261 5.47 5.90 17.29
N PHE A 262 4.67 5.46 18.27
CA PHE A 262 4.78 4.14 18.87
C PHE A 262 3.88 3.17 18.11
N ILE A 263 4.47 2.24 17.38
CA ILE A 263 3.75 1.32 16.48
C ILE A 263 4.16 -0.14 16.69
N GLY A 264 3.27 -1.07 16.34
CA GLY A 264 3.62 -2.49 16.20
C GLY A 264 4.41 -2.77 14.92
N GLN A 265 5.19 -3.84 14.93
CA GLN A 265 6.00 -4.24 13.78
C GLN A 265 5.18 -4.47 12.49
N ASP A 266 3.94 -4.93 12.63
CA ASP A 266 2.98 -5.13 11.55
C ASP A 266 2.57 -3.82 10.83
N ASN A 267 2.78 -2.68 11.48
CA ASN A 267 2.49 -1.35 10.93
C ASN A 267 3.70 -0.66 10.28
N LEU A 268 4.88 -1.30 10.27
CA LEU A 268 6.09 -0.70 9.69
C LEU A 268 5.95 -0.38 8.19
N TYR A 269 5.15 -1.13 7.43
CA TYR A 269 4.85 -0.78 6.05
C TYR A 269 4.18 0.59 5.92
N PHE A 270 3.19 0.86 6.76
CA PHE A 270 2.43 2.11 6.71
C PHE A 270 3.26 3.31 7.18
N TYR A 271 3.90 3.20 8.33
CA TYR A 271 4.58 4.31 8.98
C TYR A 271 6.07 4.40 8.66
N GLY A 272 6.70 3.33 8.23
CA GLY A 272 8.12 3.29 7.86
C GLY A 272 8.39 3.38 6.35
N VAL A 273 7.37 3.10 5.52
CA VAL A 273 7.51 3.15 4.06
C VAL A 273 6.55 4.17 3.45
N ALA A 274 5.23 3.98 3.63
CA ALA A 274 4.24 4.81 2.97
C ALA A 274 4.23 6.25 3.52
N GLN A 275 4.28 6.45 4.84
CA GLN A 275 4.24 7.77 5.44
C GLN A 275 5.46 8.64 5.11
N PRO A 276 6.73 8.17 5.23
CA PRO A 276 7.89 8.96 4.82
C PRO A 276 7.82 9.39 3.35
N ALA A 277 7.42 8.49 2.46
CA ALA A 277 7.23 8.82 1.04
C ALA A 277 6.11 9.85 0.82
N LEU A 278 5.00 9.73 1.56
CA LEU A 278 3.89 10.68 1.51
C LEU A 278 4.34 12.08 1.99
N ILE A 279 5.04 12.15 3.12
CA ILE A 279 5.58 13.42 3.65
C ILE A 279 6.51 14.05 2.62
N GLU A 280 7.37 13.27 1.99
CA GLU A 280 8.26 13.76 0.92
C GLU A 280 7.47 14.23 -0.31
N ALA A 281 6.42 13.50 -0.70
CA ALA A 281 5.55 13.88 -1.81
C ALA A 281 4.83 15.22 -1.57
N LEU A 282 4.55 15.54 -0.33
CA LEU A 282 3.90 16.80 0.08
C LEU A 282 4.87 17.98 0.22
N ARG A 283 6.18 17.75 0.10
CA ARG A 283 7.22 18.79 0.10
C ARG A 283 7.47 19.35 -1.31
N PRO A 284 7.93 20.61 -1.46
CA PRO A 284 7.75 21.75 -0.55
C PRO A 284 6.35 22.32 -0.71
N GLY A 285 5.85 22.95 0.29
CA GLY A 285 4.67 23.79 0.21
C GLY A 285 3.53 23.37 1.10
N ASP A 286 2.74 24.36 1.36
CA ASP A 286 1.75 24.36 2.41
C ASP A 286 0.57 23.43 2.11
N ILE A 287 0.34 22.51 3.03
CA ILE A 287 -0.98 21.95 3.24
C ILE A 287 -1.75 23.00 4.08
N LEU A 288 -2.94 23.39 3.62
CA LEU A 288 -3.91 24.25 4.33
C LEU A 288 -3.60 25.75 4.42
N ALA A 289 -2.52 26.28 3.86
CA ALA A 289 -2.34 27.71 3.71
C ALA A 289 -1.31 28.05 2.62
N PRO A 290 -1.72 28.14 1.35
CA PRO A 290 -0.83 28.56 0.27
C PRO A 290 -0.18 29.90 0.62
N GLY A 291 1.16 29.97 0.65
CA GLY A 291 1.91 31.22 0.75
C GLY A 291 2.27 31.69 2.16
N GLU A 292 1.99 30.94 3.23
CA GLU A 292 2.34 31.40 4.58
C GLU A 292 3.72 30.95 5.09
N THR A 293 4.24 29.80 4.69
CA THR A 293 5.63 29.37 5.01
C THR A 293 6.11 28.28 4.07
N ASP A 294 7.39 28.31 3.70
CA ASP A 294 8.07 27.24 2.94
C ASP A 294 8.60 26.13 3.84
N THR A 295 8.14 26.04 5.08
CA THR A 295 8.66 25.06 6.04
C THR A 295 8.03 23.70 5.80
N PRO A 296 8.81 22.69 5.37
CA PRO A 296 8.28 21.38 5.02
C PRO A 296 7.86 20.60 6.26
N LEU A 297 6.94 19.64 6.06
CA LEU A 297 6.62 18.65 7.09
C LEU A 297 7.89 17.89 7.51
N ARG A 298 8.04 17.67 8.81
CA ARG A 298 9.13 16.88 9.37
C ARG A 298 8.83 15.39 9.24
N GLN A 299 9.87 14.61 8.98
CA GLN A 299 9.75 13.16 9.09
C GLN A 299 9.52 12.76 10.55
N THR A 300 8.76 11.67 10.74
CA THR A 300 8.45 11.14 12.06
C THR A 300 9.47 10.08 12.48
N SER A 301 9.72 9.98 13.78
CA SER A 301 10.55 8.93 14.37
C SER A 301 9.68 7.75 14.81
N LEU A 302 10.09 6.52 14.48
CA LEU A 302 9.38 5.30 14.84
C LEU A 302 10.00 4.66 16.09
N ILE A 303 9.15 4.25 17.03
CA ILE A 303 9.55 3.62 18.28
C ILE A 303 8.82 2.28 18.47
#